data_7aab3dbce6ae9fa403e2b8e05e38e48f
#
_entry.id   7aab3dbce6ae9fa403e2b8e05e38e48f
#
_cell.length_a   1.000
_cell.length_b   1.000
_cell.length_c   1.000
_cell.angle_alpha   90.00
_cell.angle_beta   90.00
_cell.angle_gamma   90.00
#
_symmetry.space_group_name_H-M   'P 1'
#
loop_
_entity.id
_entity.type
_entity.pdbx_description
1 polymer ?
#
loop_
_entity_poly.entity_id
_entity_poly.type
_entity_poly.pdbx_seq_one_letter_code
_entity_poly.pdbx_strand_id
1 'polypeptide(L)'
;MPPEWPTTLVTSPFEVGIAINYPGSSIENDFGWAPMHPMVEAYKSYQQMPYDRPTWDLTSVLYSVEGPSYFNVSPAGKINVTDQGATEFTPDAAGNRYYLTVDSIQAENIKQHFVQLLTKQPAHFNK
;
A
#
# COMPACT_ATOMS: atom_id res chain seq x y z
N MET A 1 -12.69 2.59 16.06
CA MET A 1 -11.68 3.48 16.69
C MET A 1 -12.42 4.59 17.41
N PRO A 2 -12.06 4.91 18.64
CA PRO A 2 -12.77 5.95 19.39
C PRO A 2 -12.70 7.29 18.66
N PRO A 3 -13.77 8.08 18.63
CA PRO A 3 -13.76 9.41 18.03
C PRO A 3 -12.75 10.37 18.68
N GLU A 4 -12.29 10.04 19.88
CA GLU A 4 -11.38 10.83 20.71
C GLU A 4 -9.89 10.45 20.55
N TRP A 5 -9.52 9.63 19.57
CA TRP A 5 -8.12 9.28 19.35
C TRP A 5 -7.29 10.54 19.08
N PRO A 6 -6.33 10.90 19.97
CA PRO A 6 -5.74 12.24 19.98
C PRO A 6 -4.70 12.47 18.87
N THR A 7 -4.15 11.40 18.28
CA THR A 7 -3.12 11.52 17.26
C THR A 7 -3.71 11.57 15.86
N THR A 8 -2.93 12.13 14.93
CA THR A 8 -3.25 12.09 13.51
C THR A 8 -3.36 10.64 13.02
N LEU A 9 -4.42 10.36 12.26
CA LEU A 9 -4.59 9.10 11.55
C LEU A 9 -4.68 9.37 10.07
N VAL A 10 -3.86 8.68 9.30
CA VAL A 10 -3.93 8.67 7.84
C VAL A 10 -4.29 7.26 7.40
N THR A 11 -5.38 7.13 6.65
CA THR A 11 -5.83 5.83 6.13
C THR A 11 -5.47 5.69 4.66
N SER A 12 -4.99 4.51 4.28
CA SER A 12 -4.91 4.12 2.87
C SER A 12 -6.16 3.29 2.55
N PRO A 13 -7.16 3.86 1.86
CA PRO A 13 -8.40 3.17 1.61
C PRO A 13 -8.26 2.06 0.57
N PHE A 14 -9.28 1.20 0.49
CA PHE A 14 -9.33 0.05 -0.42
C PHE A 14 -8.99 0.42 -1.87
N GLU A 15 -9.49 1.56 -2.35
CA GLU A 15 -9.33 2.05 -3.71
C GLU A 15 -7.86 2.32 -4.07
N VAL A 16 -7.06 2.77 -3.11
CA VAL A 16 -5.63 3.02 -3.34
C VAL A 16 -4.88 1.71 -3.55
N GLY A 17 -5.10 0.73 -2.70
CA GLY A 17 -4.44 -0.56 -2.81
C GLY A 17 -4.82 -1.34 -4.06
N ILE A 18 -6.10 -1.30 -4.46
CA ILE A 18 -6.58 -1.99 -5.67
C ILE A 18 -6.14 -1.29 -6.97
N ALA A 19 -5.88 0.01 -6.92
CA ALA A 19 -5.33 0.75 -8.06
C ALA A 19 -3.85 0.42 -8.34
N ILE A 20 -3.14 -0.15 -7.36
CA ILE A 20 -1.71 -0.43 -7.43
C ILE A 20 -1.51 -1.94 -7.30
N ASN A 21 -1.41 -2.62 -8.44
CA ASN A 21 -1.20 -4.06 -8.46
C ASN A 21 0.30 -4.37 -8.63
N TYR A 22 0.82 -5.19 -7.73
CA TYR A 22 2.18 -5.72 -7.88
C TYR A 22 2.19 -6.77 -8.99
N PRO A 23 3.06 -6.61 -10.02
CA PRO A 23 3.00 -7.45 -11.20
C PRO A 23 3.49 -8.88 -10.93
N GLY A 24 2.69 -9.87 -11.33
CA GLY A 24 3.06 -11.29 -11.24
C GLY A 24 4.31 -11.63 -12.05
N SER A 25 4.56 -10.93 -13.15
CA SER A 25 5.78 -11.06 -13.94
C SER A 25 7.06 -10.74 -13.15
N SER A 26 7.01 -9.77 -12.23
CA SER A 26 8.12 -9.47 -11.34
C SER A 26 8.38 -10.62 -10.36
N ILE A 27 7.33 -11.23 -9.82
CA ILE A 27 7.46 -12.42 -8.95
C ILE A 27 8.17 -13.56 -9.68
N GLU A 28 7.88 -13.76 -10.96
CA GLU A 28 8.49 -14.83 -11.75
C GLU A 28 9.94 -14.54 -12.18
N ASN A 29 10.27 -13.27 -12.43
CA ASN A 29 11.51 -12.94 -13.14
C ASN A 29 12.55 -12.18 -12.32
N ASP A 30 12.17 -11.44 -11.27
CA ASP A 30 13.06 -10.47 -10.66
C ASP A 30 13.71 -10.95 -9.34
N PHE A 31 13.38 -12.14 -8.87
CA PHE A 31 13.90 -12.73 -7.62
C PHE A 31 14.91 -13.86 -7.82
N GLY A 32 15.45 -14.01 -9.03
CA GLY A 32 16.39 -15.09 -9.39
C GLY A 32 17.72 -15.08 -8.62
N TRP A 33 18.04 -13.99 -7.94
CA TRP A 33 19.20 -13.88 -7.05
C TRP A 33 19.04 -14.66 -5.74
N ALA A 34 17.81 -14.99 -5.34
CA ALA A 34 17.52 -15.78 -4.13
C ALA A 34 17.06 -17.18 -4.52
N PRO A 35 17.71 -18.26 -4.02
CA PRO A 35 17.28 -19.63 -4.28
C PRO A 35 15.86 -19.92 -3.79
N MET A 36 15.48 -19.28 -2.69
CA MET A 36 14.14 -19.27 -2.12
C MET A 36 13.85 -17.89 -1.55
N HIS A 37 12.79 -17.24 -2.03
CA HIS A 37 12.38 -15.93 -1.54
C HIS A 37 10.98 -16.03 -0.94
N PRO A 38 10.76 -15.58 0.31
CA PRO A 38 9.46 -15.75 1.00
C PRO A 38 8.28 -15.18 0.21
N MET A 39 8.46 -14.03 -0.43
CA MET A 39 7.42 -13.41 -1.26
C MET A 39 7.04 -14.28 -2.45
N VAL A 40 8.02 -14.86 -3.15
CA VAL A 40 7.80 -15.76 -4.29
C VAL A 40 7.04 -17.01 -3.85
N GLU A 41 7.47 -17.63 -2.76
CA GLU A 41 6.81 -18.84 -2.25
C GLU A 41 5.38 -18.55 -1.74
N ALA A 42 5.15 -17.38 -1.12
CA ALA A 42 3.82 -16.97 -0.72
C ALA A 42 2.88 -16.79 -1.92
N TYR A 43 3.35 -16.15 -2.99
CA TYR A 43 2.57 -16.00 -4.22
C TYR A 43 2.22 -17.34 -4.86
N LYS A 44 3.20 -18.24 -5.00
CA LYS A 44 2.98 -19.57 -5.56
C LYS A 44 1.99 -20.42 -4.74
N SER A 45 2.03 -20.26 -3.41
CA SER A 45 1.16 -21.01 -2.52
C SER A 45 -0.28 -20.48 -2.47
N TYR A 46 -0.45 -19.18 -2.75
CA TYR A 46 -1.76 -18.53 -2.67
C TYR A 46 -2.64 -18.82 -3.88
N GLN A 47 -2.08 -18.69 -5.08
CA GLN A 47 -2.80 -18.87 -6.34
C GLN A 47 -1.85 -19.31 -7.45
N GLN A 48 -2.41 -19.92 -8.50
CA GLN A 48 -1.61 -20.29 -9.68
C GLN A 48 -1.03 -19.04 -10.36
N MET A 49 0.29 -19.05 -10.55
CA MET A 49 1.02 -18.00 -11.26
C MET A 49 0.79 -18.08 -12.79
N PRO A 50 0.93 -16.95 -13.54
CA PRO A 50 1.13 -15.59 -13.04
C PRO A 50 -0.18 -14.89 -12.66
N TYR A 51 -0.14 -14.01 -11.69
CA TYR A 51 -1.23 -13.09 -11.35
C TYR A 51 -0.71 -11.83 -10.70
N ASP A 52 -1.40 -10.71 -10.90
CA ASP A 52 -1.13 -9.45 -10.23
C ASP A 52 -1.91 -9.38 -8.92
N ARG A 53 -1.35 -8.73 -7.91
CA ARG A 53 -1.98 -8.63 -6.60
C ARG A 53 -2.04 -7.20 -6.08
N PRO A 54 -3.21 -6.73 -5.62
CA PRO A 54 -3.32 -5.44 -4.96
C PRO A 54 -2.38 -5.29 -3.76
N THR A 55 -1.91 -4.07 -3.54
CA THR A 55 -0.83 -3.77 -2.59
C THR A 55 -1.32 -3.03 -1.33
N TRP A 56 -2.51 -3.33 -0.84
CA TRP A 56 -3.18 -2.61 0.25
C TRP A 56 -2.25 -2.21 1.41
N ASP A 57 -1.57 -3.19 2.01
CA ASP A 57 -0.71 -2.94 3.17
C ASP A 57 0.56 -2.18 2.81
N LEU A 58 1.13 -2.46 1.64
CA LEU A 58 2.35 -1.79 1.16
C LEU A 58 2.16 -0.29 0.99
N THR A 59 0.97 0.18 0.64
CA THR A 59 0.69 1.62 0.48
C THR A 59 0.76 2.35 1.81
N SER A 60 0.27 1.75 2.89
CA SER A 60 0.38 2.30 4.24
C SER A 60 1.83 2.34 4.71
N VAL A 61 2.60 1.30 4.42
CA VAL A 61 4.04 1.25 4.75
C VAL A 61 4.80 2.33 3.97
N LEU A 62 4.56 2.45 2.66
CA LEU A 62 5.21 3.47 1.84
C LEU A 62 4.94 4.88 2.38
N TYR A 63 3.68 5.19 2.70
CA TYR A 63 3.34 6.47 3.28
C TYR A 63 4.05 6.73 4.62
N SER A 64 4.11 5.74 5.48
CA SER A 64 4.73 5.90 6.80
C SER A 64 6.25 6.09 6.75
N VAL A 65 6.92 5.56 5.72
CA VAL A 65 8.37 5.63 5.57
C VAL A 65 8.80 6.84 4.75
N GLU A 66 8.12 7.11 3.62
CA GLU A 66 8.54 8.11 2.64
C GLU A 66 7.62 9.36 2.62
N GLY A 67 6.56 9.36 3.42
CA GLY A 67 5.63 10.49 3.53
C GLY A 67 4.69 10.65 2.33
N PRO A 68 4.12 11.85 2.14
CA PRO A 68 3.03 12.07 1.19
C PRO A 68 3.47 12.24 -0.27
N SER A 69 4.76 12.19 -0.60
CA SER A 69 5.27 12.56 -1.94
C SER A 69 4.71 11.74 -3.09
N TYR A 70 4.25 10.52 -2.81
CA TYR A 70 3.65 9.61 -3.80
C TYR A 70 2.13 9.69 -3.90
N PHE A 71 1.49 10.36 -2.95
CA PHE A 71 0.04 10.33 -2.78
C PHE A 71 -0.57 11.73 -2.78
N ASN A 72 -1.88 11.81 -3.01
CA ASN A 72 -2.67 12.94 -2.58
C ASN A 72 -3.22 12.65 -1.19
N VAL A 73 -3.24 13.67 -0.33
CA VAL A 73 -3.79 13.57 1.03
C VAL A 73 -5.05 14.43 1.09
N SER A 74 -6.13 13.89 1.64
CA SER A 74 -7.38 14.61 1.82
C SER A 74 -7.21 15.84 2.71
N PRO A 75 -8.15 16.80 2.70
CA PRO A 75 -8.27 17.76 3.79
C PRO A 75 -8.45 17.07 5.14
N ALA A 76 -8.23 17.80 6.24
CA ALA A 76 -8.53 17.34 7.59
C ALA A 76 -10.01 16.99 7.72
N GLY A 77 -10.32 15.99 8.51
CA GLY A 77 -11.69 15.55 8.71
C GLY A 77 -11.87 14.64 9.91
N LYS A 78 -13.06 14.07 9.96
CA LYS A 78 -13.49 13.06 10.93
C LYS A 78 -13.92 11.79 10.19
N ILE A 79 -13.69 10.64 10.80
CA ILE A 79 -14.18 9.35 10.29
C ILE A 79 -15.18 8.80 11.30
N ASN A 80 -16.37 8.51 10.82
CA ASN A 80 -17.41 7.82 11.56
C ASN A 80 -17.57 6.40 11.03
N VAL A 81 -17.93 5.48 11.91
CA VAL A 81 -18.32 4.13 11.53
C VAL A 81 -19.82 4.01 11.73
N THR A 82 -20.53 3.64 10.67
CA THR A 82 -21.99 3.43 10.75
C THR A 82 -22.32 2.14 11.51
N ASP A 83 -23.58 1.98 11.90
CA ASP A 83 -24.08 0.74 12.53
C ASP A 83 -23.91 -0.51 11.66
N GLN A 84 -23.76 -0.34 10.36
CA GLN A 84 -23.50 -1.41 9.38
C GLN A 84 -22.01 -1.67 9.14
N GLY A 85 -21.12 -0.95 9.84
CA GLY A 85 -19.67 -1.10 9.71
C GLY A 85 -19.05 -0.35 8.53
N ALA A 86 -19.80 0.47 7.81
CA ALA A 86 -19.24 1.35 6.78
C ALA A 86 -18.54 2.55 7.40
N THR A 87 -17.47 3.03 6.77
CA THR A 87 -16.74 4.23 7.18
C THR A 87 -17.17 5.43 6.35
N GLU A 88 -17.42 6.53 7.01
CA GLU A 88 -17.79 7.80 6.40
C GLU A 88 -16.80 8.89 6.80
N PHE A 89 -16.26 9.61 5.81
CA PHE A 89 -15.38 10.75 6.03
C PHE A 89 -16.16 12.05 5.89
N THR A 90 -16.01 12.92 6.87
CA THR A 90 -16.59 14.27 6.86
C THR A 90 -15.47 15.31 6.98
N PRO A 91 -15.30 16.23 6.01
CA PRO A 91 -14.34 17.32 6.13
C PRO A 91 -14.61 18.17 7.38
N ASP A 92 -13.56 18.43 8.18
CA ASP A 92 -13.61 19.26 9.36
C ASP A 92 -12.21 19.82 9.62
N ALA A 93 -12.06 21.13 9.58
CA ALA A 93 -10.75 21.80 9.79
C ALA A 93 -10.15 21.53 11.19
N ALA A 94 -10.97 21.20 12.18
CA ALA A 94 -10.52 20.79 13.51
C ALA A 94 -10.29 19.28 13.63
N GLY A 95 -10.51 18.52 12.57
CA GLY A 95 -10.30 17.06 12.54
C GLY A 95 -8.82 16.70 12.44
N ASN A 96 -8.51 15.45 12.79
CA ASN A 96 -7.16 14.87 12.66
C ASN A 96 -7.16 13.55 11.89
N ARG A 97 -8.17 13.34 11.04
CA ARG A 97 -8.31 12.20 10.15
C ARG A 97 -8.06 12.61 8.71
N TYR A 98 -7.33 11.77 7.99
CA TYR A 98 -6.99 11.97 6.59
C TYR A 98 -7.11 10.65 5.86
N TYR A 99 -7.31 10.69 4.54
CA TYR A 99 -7.20 9.54 3.68
C TYR A 99 -6.35 9.84 2.45
N LEU A 100 -5.73 8.81 1.91
CA LEU A 100 -4.90 8.89 0.72
C LEU A 100 -5.75 8.68 -0.53
N THR A 101 -5.33 9.33 -1.62
CA THR A 101 -5.79 9.01 -2.97
C THR A 101 -4.62 8.99 -3.93
N VAL A 102 -4.81 8.33 -5.05
CA VAL A 102 -3.83 8.30 -6.15
C VAL A 102 -4.54 8.50 -7.48
N ASP A 103 -3.89 9.19 -8.40
CA ASP A 103 -4.24 9.15 -9.81
C ASP A 103 -3.51 8.02 -10.54
N SER A 104 -3.77 7.86 -11.83
CA SER A 104 -3.16 6.79 -12.64
C SER A 104 -1.64 6.92 -12.76
N ILE A 105 -1.12 8.12 -12.80
CA ILE A 105 0.33 8.38 -12.89
C ILE A 105 1.00 8.05 -11.55
N GLN A 106 0.41 8.49 -10.45
CA GLN A 106 0.88 8.17 -9.11
C GLN A 106 0.85 6.65 -8.86
N ALA A 107 -0.23 5.97 -9.23
CA ALA A 107 -0.35 4.52 -9.09
C ALA A 107 0.75 3.77 -9.86
N GLU A 108 1.06 4.19 -11.09
CA GLU A 108 2.15 3.58 -11.88
C GLU A 108 3.51 3.85 -11.26
N ASN A 109 3.77 5.07 -10.81
CA ASN A 109 5.03 5.42 -10.14
C ASN A 109 5.24 4.62 -8.84
N ILE A 110 4.19 4.45 -8.04
CA ILE A 110 4.24 3.63 -6.81
C ILE A 110 4.50 2.17 -7.15
N LYS A 111 3.83 1.62 -8.17
CA LYS A 111 4.05 0.23 -8.62
C LYS A 111 5.51 0.01 -9.00
N GLN A 112 6.09 0.90 -9.82
CA GLN A 112 7.50 0.80 -10.22
C GLN A 112 8.44 0.92 -9.02
N HIS A 113 8.12 1.80 -8.07
CA HIS A 113 8.90 1.96 -6.86
C HIS A 113 8.86 0.70 -5.97
N PHE A 114 7.70 0.07 -5.83
CA PHE A 114 7.58 -1.22 -5.14
C PHE A 114 8.42 -2.31 -5.81
N VAL A 115 8.39 -2.42 -7.15
CA VAL A 115 9.22 -3.38 -7.86
C VAL A 115 10.70 -3.13 -7.56
N GLN A 116 11.17 -1.89 -7.63
CA GLN A 116 12.57 -1.55 -7.34
C GLN A 116 12.99 -1.88 -5.91
N LEU A 117 12.13 -1.59 -4.92
CA LEU A 117 12.43 -1.85 -3.52
C LEU A 117 12.43 -3.35 -3.18
N LEU A 118 11.39 -4.06 -3.62
CA LEU A 118 11.15 -5.45 -3.23
C LEU A 118 12.08 -6.44 -3.94
N THR A 119 12.55 -6.10 -5.15
CA THR A 119 13.47 -6.97 -5.91
C THR A 119 14.95 -6.69 -5.64
N LYS A 120 15.23 -5.69 -4.80
CA LYS A 120 16.61 -5.31 -4.47
C LYS A 120 17.32 -6.39 -3.67
N GLN A 121 18.41 -6.91 -4.24
CA GLN A 121 19.27 -7.86 -3.53
C GLN A 121 19.97 -7.15 -2.35
N PRO A 122 19.92 -7.71 -1.12
CA PRO A 122 20.67 -7.18 0.01
C PRO A 122 22.18 -7.20 -0.25
N ALA A 123 22.90 -6.17 0.21
CA ALA A 123 24.35 -6.02 0.00
C ALA A 123 25.18 -7.21 0.57
N HIS A 124 24.69 -7.87 1.60
CA HIS A 124 25.35 -9.00 2.28
C HIS A 124 24.63 -10.33 2.09
N PHE A 125 23.90 -10.48 0.98
CA PHE A 125 23.24 -11.74 0.67
C PHE A 125 24.28 -12.79 0.28
N ASN A 126 24.53 -13.73 1.19
CA ASN A 126 25.38 -14.89 0.92
C ASN A 126 24.56 -15.97 0.19
N LYS A 127 25.03 -16.36 -0.98
CA LYS A 127 24.44 -17.46 -1.76
C LYS A 127 24.72 -18.81 -1.11
#